data_34f9dccf6e56d6e3f36cc3fef489e88d
#
_entry.id   34f9dccf6e56d6e3f36cc3fef489e88d
#
_cell.length_a   1.000
_cell.length_b   1.000
_cell.length_c   1.000
_cell.angle_alpha   90.00
_cell.angle_beta   90.00
_cell.angle_gamma   90.00
#
_symmetry.space_group_name_H-M   'P 1'
#
loop_
_entity.id
_entity.type
_entity.pdbx_description
1 polymer ?
#
loop_
_entity_poly.entity_id
_entity_poly.type
_entity_poly.pdbx_seq_one_letter_code
_entity_poly.pdbx_strand_id
1 'polypeptide(L)'
;MPVLKKGVNLVIISIGAFADLDFYGQVKAAAVEGGAKVHLASGAIGGFDVLQTVTLMAEAQKLAETAGIETHTGAKGFRNTPVWADHLLTDTEKTTVFTGNAKQAIATFPRRVNVAVATSLATTGPEITGVTMHSVPGWVGDDHRITAEIEGVKAVVDICSSTSAIAGWSVVSLLRNLASPVCFY
;
A
#
# COMPACT_ATOMS: atom_id res chain seq x y z
N MET A 1 -17.32 11.59 -4.24
CA MET A 1 -18.62 10.90 -4.38
C MET A 1 -19.45 11.38 -5.56
N PRO A 2 -19.70 12.71 -5.81
CA PRO A 2 -20.60 13.13 -6.91
C PRO A 2 -20.16 12.68 -8.30
N VAL A 3 -18.85 12.54 -8.54
CA VAL A 3 -18.29 12.10 -9.85
C VAL A 3 -18.60 10.62 -10.11
N LEU A 4 -18.38 9.77 -9.09
CA LEU A 4 -18.67 8.33 -9.18
C LEU A 4 -20.16 8.08 -9.45
N LYS A 5 -21.06 8.78 -8.72
CA LYS A 5 -22.51 8.68 -8.89
C LYS A 5 -22.99 9.11 -10.30
N LYS A 6 -22.16 9.85 -11.05
CA LYS A 6 -22.41 10.24 -12.45
C LYS A 6 -21.82 9.26 -13.47
N GLY A 7 -21.32 8.11 -13.05
CA GLY A 7 -20.73 7.10 -13.91
C GLY A 7 -19.30 7.39 -14.36
N VAL A 8 -18.60 8.33 -13.71
CA VAL A 8 -17.21 8.66 -14.06
C VAL A 8 -16.24 7.81 -13.26
N ASN A 9 -15.40 7.04 -13.93
CA ASN A 9 -14.34 6.26 -13.31
C ASN A 9 -13.25 7.18 -12.73
N LEU A 10 -12.64 6.75 -11.61
CA LEU A 10 -11.53 7.45 -10.99
C LEU A 10 -10.27 6.58 -11.02
N VAL A 11 -9.12 7.22 -11.23
CA VAL A 11 -7.80 6.64 -10.96
C VAL A 11 -7.21 7.35 -9.75
N ILE A 12 -6.83 6.61 -8.73
CA ILE A 12 -6.33 7.13 -7.47
C ILE A 12 -4.96 6.52 -7.17
N ILE A 13 -4.01 7.38 -6.75
CA ILE A 13 -2.68 6.97 -6.30
C ILE A 13 -2.48 7.27 -4.80
N SER A 14 -3.08 8.36 -4.29
CA SER A 14 -3.01 8.74 -2.86
C SER A 14 -4.18 8.11 -2.11
N ILE A 15 -4.02 6.84 -1.74
CA ILE A 15 -5.09 5.99 -1.20
C ILE A 15 -5.16 5.96 0.33
N GLY A 16 -4.35 6.74 1.03
CA GLY A 16 -4.30 6.77 2.50
C GLY A 16 -5.64 6.99 3.19
N ALA A 17 -6.55 7.77 2.59
CA ALA A 17 -7.89 7.99 3.12
C ALA A 17 -8.75 6.71 3.21
N PHE A 18 -8.42 5.67 2.46
CA PHE A 18 -9.15 4.39 2.47
C PHE A 18 -8.79 3.50 3.66
N ALA A 19 -7.86 3.92 4.51
CA ALA A 19 -7.68 3.32 5.83
C ALA A 19 -8.90 3.55 6.75
N ASP A 20 -9.70 4.58 6.48
CA ASP A 20 -11.03 4.77 7.04
C ASP A 20 -12.02 3.88 6.27
N LEU A 21 -12.43 2.78 6.90
CA LEU A 21 -13.31 1.78 6.28
C LEU A 21 -14.71 2.32 6.01
N ASP A 22 -15.21 3.27 6.80
CA ASP A 22 -16.50 3.92 6.57
C ASP A 22 -16.44 4.77 5.30
N PHE A 23 -15.38 5.57 5.15
CA PHE A 23 -15.14 6.33 3.93
C PHE A 23 -14.94 5.43 2.72
N TYR A 24 -14.16 4.35 2.86
CA TYR A 24 -13.97 3.35 1.81
C TYR A 24 -15.30 2.71 1.39
N GLY A 25 -16.15 2.36 2.36
CA GLY A 25 -17.50 1.83 2.13
C GLY A 25 -18.39 2.81 1.34
N GLN A 26 -18.35 4.10 1.71
CA GLN A 26 -19.08 5.15 0.99
C GLN A 26 -18.60 5.30 -0.46
N VAL A 27 -17.29 5.21 -0.71
CA VAL A 27 -16.72 5.25 -2.06
C VAL A 27 -17.21 4.06 -2.88
N LYS A 28 -17.19 2.84 -2.32
CA LYS A 28 -17.71 1.63 -2.97
C LYS A 28 -19.19 1.78 -3.33
N ALA A 29 -20.01 2.23 -2.39
CA ALA A 29 -21.44 2.44 -2.61
C ALA A 29 -21.71 3.47 -3.73
N ALA A 30 -20.99 4.60 -3.73
CA ALA A 30 -21.13 5.61 -4.78
C ALA A 30 -20.68 5.11 -6.16
N ALA A 31 -19.66 4.26 -6.22
CA ALA A 31 -19.21 3.64 -7.47
C ALA A 31 -20.26 2.67 -8.02
N VAL A 32 -20.84 1.84 -7.14
CA VAL A 32 -21.93 0.92 -7.52
C VAL A 32 -23.16 1.69 -8.00
N GLU A 33 -23.59 2.73 -7.27
CA GLU A 33 -24.76 3.56 -7.63
C GLU A 33 -24.60 4.19 -9.04
N GLY A 34 -23.40 4.65 -9.37
CA GLY A 34 -23.14 5.29 -10.68
C GLY A 34 -22.68 4.33 -11.77
N GLY A 35 -22.51 3.02 -11.50
CA GLY A 35 -21.90 2.09 -12.45
C GLY A 35 -20.44 2.43 -12.78
N ALA A 36 -19.77 3.16 -11.90
CA ALA A 36 -18.39 3.59 -12.05
C ALA A 36 -17.40 2.65 -11.36
N LYS A 37 -16.12 2.79 -11.69
CA LYS A 37 -15.01 2.07 -11.03
C LYS A 37 -14.00 3.05 -10.42
N VAL A 38 -13.40 2.60 -9.33
CA VAL A 38 -12.22 3.25 -8.74
C VAL A 38 -11.03 2.34 -8.97
N HIS A 39 -10.07 2.82 -9.75
CA HIS A 39 -8.84 2.11 -10.06
C HIS A 39 -7.72 2.63 -9.16
N LEU A 40 -7.15 1.75 -8.36
CA LEU A 40 -6.01 2.08 -7.50
C LEU A 40 -4.71 1.81 -8.25
N ALA A 41 -3.93 2.85 -8.48
CA ALA A 41 -2.59 2.69 -9.04
C ALA A 41 -1.66 2.10 -7.96
N SER A 42 -0.74 1.24 -8.38
CA SER A 42 0.15 0.55 -7.43
C SER A 42 1.11 1.48 -6.70
N GLY A 43 1.37 2.67 -7.26
CA GLY A 43 2.30 3.61 -6.64
C GLY A 43 3.74 3.08 -6.68
N ALA A 44 4.38 3.05 -5.53
CA ALA A 44 5.75 2.56 -5.37
C ALA A 44 5.82 1.04 -5.10
N ILE A 45 4.69 0.35 -5.09
CA ILE A 45 4.59 -1.11 -4.85
C ILE A 45 3.88 -1.81 -6.01
N GLY A 46 3.56 -3.10 -5.88
CA GLY A 46 2.87 -3.88 -6.90
C GLY A 46 2.39 -5.22 -6.37
N GLY A 47 2.07 -6.15 -7.28
CA GLY A 47 1.68 -7.52 -6.92
C GLY A 47 0.30 -7.62 -6.29
N PHE A 48 -0.58 -6.65 -6.50
CA PHE A 48 -1.94 -6.70 -5.94
C PHE A 48 -2.75 -7.89 -6.42
N ASP A 49 -2.53 -8.34 -7.63
CA ASP A 49 -3.11 -9.53 -8.22
C ASP A 49 -2.78 -10.77 -7.39
N VAL A 50 -1.50 -11.01 -7.11
CA VAL A 50 -1.07 -12.17 -6.31
C VAL A 50 -1.49 -12.03 -4.84
N LEU A 51 -1.41 -10.83 -4.25
CA LEU A 51 -1.84 -10.59 -2.87
C LEU A 51 -3.33 -10.89 -2.69
N GLN A 52 -4.19 -10.34 -3.58
CA GLN A 52 -5.62 -10.62 -3.56
C GLN A 52 -5.94 -12.09 -3.85
N THR A 53 -5.14 -12.77 -4.67
CA THR A 53 -5.31 -14.21 -4.92
C THR A 53 -5.09 -15.00 -3.63
N VAL A 54 -4.03 -14.70 -2.86
CA VAL A 54 -3.77 -15.35 -1.56
C VAL A 54 -4.93 -15.11 -0.59
N THR A 55 -5.40 -13.86 -0.49
CA THR A 55 -6.52 -13.49 0.39
C THR A 55 -7.82 -14.22 0.00
N LEU A 56 -8.14 -14.28 -1.30
CA LEU A 56 -9.31 -15.02 -1.80
C LEU A 56 -9.21 -16.53 -1.50
N MET A 57 -8.01 -17.12 -1.59
CA MET A 57 -7.78 -18.50 -1.19
C MET A 57 -8.00 -18.70 0.31
N ALA A 58 -7.48 -17.78 1.14
CA ALA A 58 -7.68 -17.80 2.59
C ALA A 58 -9.18 -17.79 2.94
N GLU A 59 -9.92 -16.85 2.36
CA GLU A 59 -11.37 -16.71 2.59
C GLU A 59 -12.14 -17.96 2.16
N ALA A 60 -11.89 -18.46 0.94
CA ALA A 60 -12.60 -19.61 0.38
C ALA A 60 -12.33 -20.91 1.14
N GLN A 61 -11.11 -21.10 1.63
CA GLN A 61 -10.68 -22.32 2.34
C GLN A 61 -10.72 -22.15 3.86
N LYS A 62 -11.10 -20.98 4.38
CA LYS A 62 -11.12 -20.63 5.81
C LYS A 62 -9.76 -20.83 6.49
N LEU A 63 -8.69 -20.46 5.79
CA LEU A 63 -7.34 -20.51 6.30
C LEU A 63 -6.99 -19.20 7.03
N ALA A 64 -6.12 -19.30 8.02
CA ALA A 64 -5.52 -18.11 8.63
C ALA A 64 -4.55 -17.45 7.64
N GLU A 65 -4.70 -16.14 7.47
CA GLU A 65 -3.79 -15.33 6.65
C GLU A 65 -2.98 -14.40 7.54
N THR A 66 -1.70 -14.26 7.24
CA THR A 66 -0.84 -13.20 7.76
C THR A 66 -0.37 -12.33 6.60
N ALA A 67 -0.46 -11.01 6.77
CA ALA A 67 0.00 -10.06 5.77
C ALA A 67 0.73 -8.88 6.42
N GLY A 68 1.71 -8.32 5.71
CA GLY A 68 2.45 -7.17 6.19
C GLY A 68 3.32 -6.53 5.13
N ILE A 69 3.77 -5.33 5.45
CA ILE A 69 4.74 -4.58 4.67
C ILE A 69 5.88 -4.11 5.58
N GLU A 70 7.09 -4.36 5.15
CA GLU A 70 8.32 -3.81 5.71
C GLU A 70 8.87 -2.76 4.76
N THR A 71 9.17 -1.57 5.28
CA THR A 71 9.71 -0.45 4.51
C THR A 71 11.07 -0.04 5.06
N HIS A 72 12.06 0.05 4.16
CA HIS A 72 13.38 0.59 4.45
C HIS A 72 13.52 1.94 3.73
N THR A 73 13.91 2.97 4.46
CA THR A 73 14.19 4.30 3.88
C THR A 73 15.31 4.98 4.66
N GLY A 74 15.94 5.98 4.07
CA GLY A 74 16.98 6.74 4.74
C GLY A 74 16.43 7.63 5.86
N ALA A 75 17.26 7.95 6.87
CA ALA A 75 16.88 8.75 8.04
C ALA A 75 16.15 10.05 7.69
N LYS A 76 16.56 10.74 6.62
CA LYS A 76 15.91 11.98 6.14
C LYS A 76 14.44 11.79 5.77
N GLY A 77 14.02 10.56 5.43
CA GLY A 77 12.65 10.20 5.14
C GLY A 77 11.72 10.37 6.35
N PHE A 78 12.24 10.35 7.57
CA PHE A 78 11.45 10.49 8.79
C PHE A 78 11.40 11.91 9.36
N ARG A 79 12.08 12.89 8.71
CA ARG A 79 11.99 14.29 9.16
C ARG A 79 10.55 14.79 9.18
N ASN A 80 10.22 15.57 10.19
CA ASN A 80 8.87 16.11 10.43
C ASN A 80 7.81 15.01 10.65
N THR A 81 8.19 13.88 11.21
CA THR A 81 7.28 12.82 11.66
C THR A 81 7.43 12.62 13.18
N PRO A 82 6.43 12.02 13.85
CA PRO A 82 6.52 11.76 15.30
C PRO A 82 7.68 10.83 15.71
N VAL A 83 8.21 10.05 14.79
CA VAL A 83 9.31 9.08 15.05
C VAL A 83 10.69 9.68 14.77
N TRP A 84 10.76 10.95 14.37
CA TRP A 84 12.03 11.60 14.12
C TRP A 84 12.85 11.72 15.38
N ALA A 85 14.12 11.33 15.30
CA ALA A 85 15.14 11.58 16.30
C ALA A 85 16.48 11.88 15.62
N ASP A 86 17.25 12.81 16.17
CA ASP A 86 18.48 13.29 15.54
C ASP A 86 19.54 12.20 15.39
N HIS A 87 19.56 11.21 16.31
CA HIS A 87 20.48 10.08 16.22
C HIS A 87 20.33 9.26 14.93
N LEU A 88 19.13 9.26 14.31
CA LEU A 88 18.91 8.53 13.06
C LEU A 88 19.86 8.98 11.92
N LEU A 89 20.38 10.21 11.99
CA LEU A 89 21.36 10.73 11.02
C LEU A 89 22.78 10.19 11.25
N THR A 90 23.06 9.73 12.45
CA THR A 90 24.39 9.27 12.91
C THR A 90 24.44 7.79 13.20
N ASP A 91 23.30 7.10 13.18
CA ASP A 91 23.24 5.67 13.35
C ASP A 91 24.11 4.97 12.28
N THR A 92 24.79 3.92 12.70
CA THR A 92 25.62 3.08 11.84
C THR A 92 24.91 1.79 11.43
N GLU A 93 23.79 1.48 12.10
CA GLU A 93 22.99 0.27 11.87
C GLU A 93 21.53 0.64 11.60
N LYS A 94 20.79 -0.33 11.02
CA LYS A 94 19.35 -0.22 10.77
C LYS A 94 18.60 -0.06 12.09
N THR A 95 17.76 0.97 12.18
CA THR A 95 16.91 1.25 13.34
C THR A 95 15.45 1.07 12.97
N THR A 96 14.71 0.24 13.71
CA THR A 96 13.25 0.15 13.59
C THR A 96 12.61 1.37 14.24
N VAL A 97 11.93 2.18 13.46
CA VAL A 97 11.30 3.43 13.92
C VAL A 97 9.79 3.31 14.12
N PHE A 98 9.18 2.29 13.54
CA PHE A 98 7.75 2.03 13.70
C PHE A 98 7.44 0.55 13.54
N THR A 99 6.54 0.05 14.38
CA THR A 99 5.88 -1.26 14.25
C THR A 99 4.44 -1.10 14.70
N GLY A 100 3.51 -1.60 13.89
CA GLY A 100 2.07 -1.52 14.16
C GLY A 100 1.27 -2.09 13.01
N ASN A 101 0.02 -1.66 12.87
CA ASN A 101 -0.81 -2.00 11.72
C ASN A 101 -0.97 -0.79 10.75
N ALA A 102 -1.60 -1.02 9.59
CA ALA A 102 -1.76 0.03 8.58
C ALA A 102 -2.60 1.23 9.08
N LYS A 103 -3.60 1.00 9.94
CA LYS A 103 -4.41 2.06 10.55
C LYS A 103 -3.57 2.94 11.49
N GLN A 104 -2.71 2.33 12.30
CA GLN A 104 -1.77 3.05 13.17
C GLN A 104 -0.70 3.78 12.35
N ALA A 105 -0.21 3.15 11.28
CA ALA A 105 0.77 3.76 10.40
C ALA A 105 0.25 5.03 9.74
N ILE A 106 -0.99 5.04 9.18
CA ILE A 106 -1.56 6.26 8.57
C ILE A 106 -1.83 7.35 9.60
N ALA A 107 -2.20 6.99 10.82
CA ALA A 107 -2.36 7.96 11.91
C ALA A 107 -1.03 8.63 12.30
N THR A 108 0.07 7.86 12.28
CA THR A 108 1.42 8.36 12.60
C THR A 108 2.05 9.13 11.42
N PHE A 109 1.82 8.67 10.17
CA PHE A 109 2.44 9.18 8.95
C PHE A 109 1.41 9.53 7.87
N PRO A 110 0.52 10.50 8.05
CA PRO A 110 -0.67 10.70 7.20
C PRO A 110 -0.36 11.03 5.73
N ARG A 111 0.90 11.29 5.38
CA ARG A 111 1.33 11.64 4.02
C ARG A 111 2.33 10.67 3.41
N ARG A 112 2.71 9.57 4.10
CA ARG A 112 3.88 8.76 3.72
C ARG A 112 3.64 7.26 3.61
N VAL A 113 2.47 6.77 3.98
CA VAL A 113 2.20 5.32 4.08
C VAL A 113 1.04 4.85 3.21
N ASN A 114 0.84 5.51 2.06
CA ASN A 114 -0.14 5.04 1.07
C ASN A 114 0.10 3.57 0.68
N VAL A 115 1.36 3.16 0.61
CA VAL A 115 1.75 1.76 0.31
C VAL A 115 1.23 0.78 1.36
N ALA A 116 1.27 1.14 2.65
CA ALA A 116 0.75 0.29 3.73
C ALA A 116 -0.78 0.16 3.64
N VAL A 117 -1.48 1.25 3.32
CA VAL A 117 -2.93 1.22 3.09
C VAL A 117 -3.26 0.39 1.86
N ALA A 118 -2.51 0.55 0.77
CA ALA A 118 -2.69 -0.25 -0.44
C ALA A 118 -2.54 -1.75 -0.17
N THR A 119 -1.45 -2.13 0.51
CA THR A 119 -1.21 -3.51 0.93
C THR A 119 -2.37 -4.04 1.77
N SER A 120 -2.83 -3.26 2.75
CA SER A 120 -3.91 -3.70 3.64
C SER A 120 -5.25 -3.89 2.93
N LEU A 121 -5.57 -3.06 1.94
CA LEU A 121 -6.79 -3.20 1.14
C LEU A 121 -6.74 -4.40 0.19
N ALA A 122 -5.54 -4.82 -0.18
CA ALA A 122 -5.31 -6.00 -1.02
C ALA A 122 -5.22 -7.31 -0.21
N THR A 123 -5.17 -7.23 1.12
CA THR A 123 -4.97 -8.37 2.03
C THR A 123 -5.93 -8.33 3.23
N THR A 124 -5.44 -8.48 4.44
CA THR A 124 -6.20 -8.69 5.68
C THR A 124 -6.91 -7.45 6.25
N GLY A 125 -6.82 -6.32 5.59
CA GLY A 125 -7.42 -5.06 6.02
C GLY A 125 -6.53 -4.22 6.94
N PRO A 126 -6.85 -2.90 7.11
CA PRO A 126 -5.93 -1.94 7.75
C PRO A 126 -5.75 -2.16 9.26
N GLU A 127 -6.64 -2.89 9.92
CA GLU A 127 -6.53 -3.18 11.36
C GLU A 127 -5.65 -4.40 11.67
N ILE A 128 -5.42 -5.27 10.67
CA ILE A 128 -4.71 -6.55 10.84
C ILE A 128 -3.35 -6.50 10.13
N THR A 129 -3.28 -5.96 8.90
CA THR A 129 -2.03 -5.94 8.12
C THR A 129 -0.91 -5.25 8.87
N GLY A 130 0.18 -5.99 9.12
CA GLY A 130 1.37 -5.50 9.82
C GLY A 130 2.14 -4.47 9.01
N VAL A 131 2.71 -3.48 9.70
CA VAL A 131 3.58 -2.45 9.10
C VAL A 131 4.80 -2.29 9.97
N THR A 132 5.98 -2.44 9.37
CA THR A 132 7.25 -2.15 10.01
C THR A 132 8.04 -1.18 9.16
N MET A 133 8.62 -0.15 9.78
CA MET A 133 9.43 0.85 9.08
C MET A 133 10.81 0.97 9.72
N HIS A 134 11.82 1.03 8.86
CA HIS A 134 13.21 1.09 9.27
C HIS A 134 13.90 2.33 8.70
N SER A 135 14.67 3.00 9.55
CA SER A 135 15.70 3.94 9.12
C SER A 135 16.98 3.18 8.81
N VAL A 136 17.49 3.33 7.59
CA VAL A 136 18.71 2.65 7.14
C VAL A 136 19.79 3.69 6.83
N PRO A 137 20.95 3.62 7.47
CA PRO A 137 22.05 4.56 7.25
C PRO A 137 22.48 4.60 5.78
N GLY A 138 22.63 5.80 5.23
CA GLY A 138 23.07 6.00 3.86
C GLY A 138 22.10 5.57 2.75
N TRP A 139 20.91 5.08 3.11
CA TRP A 139 19.93 4.61 2.12
C TRP A 139 19.34 5.77 1.30
N VAL A 140 19.16 5.52 0.01
CA VAL A 140 18.54 6.46 -0.94
C VAL A 140 17.32 5.80 -1.57
N GLY A 141 16.17 6.46 -1.47
CA GLY A 141 14.90 5.92 -1.94
C GLY A 141 14.20 5.08 -0.89
N ASP A 142 13.32 4.21 -1.35
CA ASP A 142 12.53 3.31 -0.52
C ASP A 142 12.65 1.87 -1.04
N ASP A 143 12.66 0.93 -0.11
CA ASP A 143 12.55 -0.50 -0.35
C ASP A 143 11.32 -1.01 0.40
N HIS A 144 10.39 -1.62 -0.32
CA HIS A 144 9.13 -2.13 0.19
C HIS A 144 9.04 -3.62 -0.01
N ARG A 145 9.07 -4.37 1.09
CA ARG A 145 8.87 -5.82 1.08
C ARG A 145 7.49 -6.15 1.65
N ILE A 146 6.63 -6.69 0.79
CA ILE A 146 5.27 -7.10 1.14
C ILE A 146 5.23 -8.62 1.24
N THR A 147 4.56 -9.14 2.24
CA THR A 147 4.35 -10.57 2.43
C THR A 147 2.87 -10.83 2.69
N ALA A 148 2.31 -11.84 2.02
CA ALA A 148 1.03 -12.45 2.35
C ALA A 148 1.23 -13.96 2.41
N GLU A 149 0.78 -14.60 3.49
CA GLU A 149 1.07 -16.01 3.76
C GLU A 149 -0.15 -16.72 4.34
N ILE A 150 -0.47 -17.86 3.78
CA ILE A 150 -1.44 -18.84 4.25
C ILE A 150 -0.78 -20.21 4.27
N GLU A 151 -1.43 -21.22 4.82
CA GLU A 151 -0.94 -22.59 4.74
C GLU A 151 -0.70 -23.00 3.27
N GLY A 152 0.53 -23.41 2.97
CA GLY A 152 0.95 -23.88 1.64
C GLY A 152 1.25 -22.80 0.61
N VAL A 153 0.99 -21.51 0.89
CA VAL A 153 1.29 -20.41 -0.05
C VAL A 153 1.92 -19.22 0.67
N LYS A 154 3.04 -18.75 0.14
CA LYS A 154 3.68 -17.52 0.57
C LYS A 154 3.98 -16.65 -0.65
N ALA A 155 3.34 -15.48 -0.72
CA ALA A 155 3.65 -14.45 -1.70
C ALA A 155 4.59 -13.42 -1.07
N VAL A 156 5.64 -13.04 -1.81
CA VAL A 156 6.55 -11.97 -1.44
C VAL A 156 6.70 -11.04 -2.64
N VAL A 157 6.43 -9.77 -2.43
CA VAL A 157 6.66 -8.70 -3.42
C VAL A 157 7.70 -7.76 -2.83
N ASP A 158 8.81 -7.60 -3.54
CA ASP A 158 9.97 -6.82 -3.09
C ASP A 158 10.30 -5.79 -4.15
N ILE A 159 10.21 -4.49 -3.80
CA ILE A 159 10.40 -3.39 -4.74
C ILE A 159 11.31 -2.34 -4.12
N CYS A 160 12.53 -2.26 -4.63
CA CYS A 160 13.50 -1.25 -4.27
C CYS A 160 13.52 -0.15 -5.35
N SER A 161 13.37 1.10 -4.95
CA SER A 161 13.38 2.24 -5.88
C SER A 161 14.13 3.43 -5.29
N SER A 162 15.11 3.93 -6.02
CA SER A 162 15.83 5.17 -5.70
C SER A 162 15.13 6.45 -6.20
N THR A 163 13.96 6.30 -6.85
CA THR A 163 13.22 7.41 -7.44
C THR A 163 11.72 7.31 -7.16
N SER A 164 11.09 8.43 -6.81
CA SER A 164 9.64 8.53 -6.70
C SER A 164 8.89 8.46 -8.05
N ALA A 165 9.60 8.51 -9.17
CA ALA A 165 9.01 8.46 -10.51
C ALA A 165 8.25 7.15 -10.77
N ILE A 166 8.64 6.04 -10.12
CA ILE A 166 7.94 4.75 -10.21
C ILE A 166 6.43 4.91 -9.91
N ALA A 167 6.08 5.73 -8.92
CA ALA A 167 4.68 5.97 -8.56
C ALA A 167 3.91 6.66 -9.69
N GLY A 168 4.49 7.64 -10.36
CA GLY A 168 3.89 8.28 -11.53
C GLY A 168 3.73 7.32 -12.70
N TRP A 169 4.76 6.51 -12.98
CA TRP A 169 4.72 5.52 -14.05
C TRP A 169 3.71 4.40 -13.80
N SER A 170 3.41 4.07 -12.54
CA SER A 170 2.34 3.12 -12.22
C SER A 170 0.97 3.59 -12.70
N VAL A 171 0.69 4.89 -12.66
CA VAL A 171 -0.54 5.48 -13.23
C VAL A 171 -0.56 5.33 -14.75
N VAL A 172 0.56 5.61 -15.43
CA VAL A 172 0.68 5.44 -16.88
C VAL A 172 0.46 3.98 -17.27
N SER A 173 1.08 3.05 -16.54
CA SER A 173 0.90 1.60 -16.74
C SER A 173 -0.56 1.18 -16.59
N LEU A 174 -1.23 1.63 -15.52
CA LEU A 174 -2.65 1.37 -15.30
C LEU A 174 -3.52 1.90 -16.43
N LEU A 175 -3.33 3.14 -16.85
CA LEU A 175 -4.11 3.74 -17.95
C LEU A 175 -3.90 3.00 -19.27
N ARG A 176 -2.66 2.60 -19.58
CA ARG A 176 -2.37 1.78 -20.75
C ARG A 176 -3.04 0.42 -20.68
N ASN A 177 -3.05 -0.21 -19.51
CA ASN A 177 -3.68 -1.50 -19.28
C ASN A 177 -5.21 -1.40 -19.48
N LEU A 178 -5.84 -0.35 -18.98
CA LEU A 178 -7.28 -0.10 -19.16
C LEU A 178 -7.67 0.16 -20.62
N ALA A 179 -6.77 0.72 -21.43
CA ALA A 179 -7.00 0.99 -22.85
C ALA A 179 -6.56 -0.17 -23.77
N SER A 180 -5.89 -1.18 -23.25
CA SER A 180 -5.35 -2.31 -24.01
C SER A 180 -6.43 -3.38 -24.24
N PRO A 181 -6.43 -4.05 -25.41
CA PRO A 181 -7.25 -5.25 -25.61
C PRO A 181 -6.73 -6.47 -24.82
N VAL A 182 -5.47 -6.43 -24.33
CA VAL A 182 -4.88 -7.45 -23.46
C VAL A 182 -4.47 -6.77 -22.16
N CYS A 183 -5.05 -7.21 -21.04
CA CYS A 183 -4.88 -6.61 -19.73
C CYS A 183 -4.09 -7.54 -18.80
N PHE A 184 -3.25 -6.95 -17.96
CA PHE A 184 -2.55 -7.63 -16.86
C PHE A 184 -3.20 -7.15 -15.53
N TYR A 185 -3.71 -8.10 -14.77
CA TYR A 185 -4.39 -7.87 -13.49
C TYR A 185 -3.59 -8.51 -12.38
#